data_531ed62532dbb2190348b699c29497b0
#
_entry.id   531ed62532dbb2190348b699c29497b0
#
_cell.length_a   1.000
_cell.length_b   1.000
_cell.length_c   1.000
_cell.angle_alpha   90.00
_cell.angle_beta   90.00
_cell.angle_gamma   90.00
#
_symmetry.space_group_name_H-M   'P 1'
#
loop_
_entity.id
_entity.type
_entity.pdbx_description
1 polymer ?
#
loop_
_entity_poly.entity_id
_entity_poly.type
_entity_poly.pdbx_seq_one_letter_code
_entity_poly.pdbx_strand_id
1 'polypeptide(L)'
;MYHIILAFITAFLLTYLAIPSIISVAKKKKLFDEPSDRKSHIVSTPSLGGIGIFAGTIFSVILWTPFNFFGDLQYILCAFIIIFLIGAKDDIDPISPMKKFIGELVAAGILVFKANIRLTSLYGILGIYEIPGWASITLSIFTILVIINSFNLIDGINGLSASIGSLIAITLGVWFLMIDRIEIAILAFATAGSTIAFLKYNITPAKIFMGDTGSLLLGSVCSILAILFIELHNIIGDSPYAFKAAPSVAFGILILPLFDTLRVFITRVFQGRSPFHPDRQHIHHLLIDSGLTHMQATFMLLVVNCFFIFIVVKLQNIGTLNLLILILGIAAILSTILLFIASNKKKYKEVRS
;
A
#
# COMPACT_ATOMS: atom_id res chain seq x y z
N MET A 1 -24.32 7.93 -0.84
CA MET A 1 -24.08 6.73 -0.01
C MET A 1 -24.28 5.41 -0.78
N TYR A 2 -25.42 5.20 -1.51
CA TYR A 2 -25.64 3.94 -2.25
C TYR A 2 -24.58 3.65 -3.31
N HIS A 3 -24.04 4.64 -4.03
CA HIS A 3 -22.95 4.45 -5.01
C HIS A 3 -21.72 3.78 -4.41
N ILE A 4 -21.34 4.14 -3.19
CA ILE A 4 -20.17 3.61 -2.49
C ILE A 4 -20.38 2.13 -2.13
N ILE A 5 -21.57 1.81 -1.59
CA ILE A 5 -21.93 0.42 -1.26
C ILE A 5 -21.93 -0.45 -2.51
N LEU A 6 -22.55 0.07 -3.60
CA LEU A 6 -22.62 -0.65 -4.86
C LEU A 6 -21.24 -0.79 -5.51
N ALA A 7 -20.36 0.22 -5.40
CA ALA A 7 -18.98 0.14 -5.87
C ALA A 7 -18.20 -0.96 -5.15
N PHE A 8 -18.31 -1.03 -3.81
CA PHE A 8 -17.70 -2.09 -3.02
C PHE A 8 -18.21 -3.48 -3.44
N ILE A 9 -19.53 -3.66 -3.49
CA ILE A 9 -20.15 -4.95 -3.82
C ILE A 9 -19.79 -5.38 -5.26
N THR A 10 -19.86 -4.46 -6.22
CA THR A 10 -19.53 -4.74 -7.62
C THR A 10 -18.05 -5.12 -7.78
N ALA A 11 -17.14 -4.36 -7.14
CA ALA A 11 -15.70 -4.66 -7.14
C ALA A 11 -15.42 -6.03 -6.51
N PHE A 12 -16.05 -6.32 -5.38
CA PHE A 12 -15.95 -7.61 -4.71
C PHE A 12 -16.42 -8.76 -5.61
N LEU A 13 -17.64 -8.68 -6.14
CA LEU A 13 -18.21 -9.75 -6.96
C LEU A 13 -17.42 -9.99 -8.24
N LEU A 14 -17.03 -8.91 -8.93
CA LEU A 14 -16.29 -9.02 -10.18
C LEU A 14 -14.92 -9.66 -9.94
N THR A 15 -14.17 -9.23 -8.93
CA THR A 15 -12.88 -9.82 -8.57
C THR A 15 -13.05 -11.27 -8.12
N TYR A 16 -14.05 -11.55 -7.28
CA TYR A 16 -14.33 -12.90 -6.79
C TYR A 16 -14.61 -13.88 -7.93
N LEU A 17 -15.36 -13.48 -8.96
CA LEU A 17 -15.68 -14.30 -10.12
C LEU A 17 -14.52 -14.38 -11.13
N ALA A 18 -13.70 -13.33 -11.26
CA ALA A 18 -12.59 -13.29 -12.22
C ALA A 18 -11.40 -14.17 -11.79
N ILE A 19 -11.06 -14.18 -10.49
CA ILE A 19 -9.86 -14.88 -9.98
C ILE A 19 -9.80 -16.37 -10.34
N PRO A 20 -10.86 -17.19 -10.23
CA PRO A 20 -10.83 -18.59 -10.65
C PRO A 20 -10.48 -18.78 -12.13
N SER A 21 -11.00 -17.90 -13.00
CA SER A 21 -10.70 -17.92 -14.43
C SER A 21 -9.24 -17.57 -14.70
N ILE A 22 -8.71 -16.54 -13.99
CA ILE A 22 -7.30 -16.14 -14.07
C ILE A 22 -6.40 -17.29 -13.64
N ILE A 23 -6.69 -17.96 -12.52
CA ILE A 23 -5.95 -19.14 -12.05
C ILE A 23 -5.96 -20.26 -13.11
N SER A 24 -7.12 -20.54 -13.73
CA SER A 24 -7.23 -21.57 -14.75
C SER A 24 -6.39 -21.27 -15.99
N VAL A 25 -6.42 -20.00 -16.46
CA VAL A 25 -5.60 -19.55 -17.61
C VAL A 25 -4.12 -19.60 -17.28
N ALA A 26 -3.72 -19.09 -16.11
CA ALA A 26 -2.33 -19.10 -15.67
C ALA A 26 -1.76 -20.53 -15.61
N LYS A 27 -2.55 -21.49 -15.07
CA LYS A 27 -2.17 -22.91 -15.05
C LYS A 27 -2.00 -23.49 -16.46
N LYS A 28 -2.94 -23.23 -17.36
CA LYS A 28 -2.87 -23.73 -18.76
C LYS A 28 -1.66 -23.15 -19.51
N LYS A 29 -1.31 -21.90 -19.24
CA LYS A 29 -0.20 -21.20 -19.90
C LYS A 29 1.13 -21.35 -19.17
N LYS A 30 1.19 -22.07 -18.03
CA LYS A 30 2.37 -22.25 -17.19
C LYS A 30 3.00 -20.94 -16.73
N LEU A 31 2.14 -19.94 -16.45
CA LEU A 31 2.55 -18.65 -15.90
C LEU A 31 2.61 -18.77 -14.37
N PHE A 32 3.73 -19.32 -13.90
CA PHE A 32 3.97 -19.53 -12.47
C PHE A 32 5.21 -18.79 -12.03
N ASP A 33 5.20 -18.33 -10.79
CA ASP A 33 6.39 -17.98 -10.07
C ASP A 33 7.17 -19.25 -9.71
N GLU A 34 8.35 -19.44 -10.29
CA GLU A 34 9.20 -20.59 -9.95
C GLU A 34 9.71 -20.46 -8.50
N PRO A 35 9.66 -21.57 -7.72
CA PRO A 35 10.27 -21.58 -6.40
C PRO A 35 11.77 -21.27 -6.52
N SER A 36 12.22 -20.29 -5.76
CA SER A 36 13.66 -19.98 -5.63
C SER A 36 14.02 -19.98 -4.14
N ASP A 37 15.31 -20.18 -3.82
CA ASP A 37 15.81 -20.18 -2.44
C ASP A 37 15.49 -18.89 -1.65
N ARG A 38 15.08 -17.83 -2.35
CA ARG A 38 14.66 -16.53 -1.79
C ARG A 38 13.17 -16.45 -1.49
N LYS A 39 12.34 -17.34 -2.06
CA LYS A 39 10.87 -17.32 -1.92
C LYS A 39 10.39 -18.29 -0.84
N SER A 40 9.41 -17.90 -0.06
CA SER A 40 8.88 -18.68 1.07
C SER A 40 7.95 -19.84 0.65
N HIS A 41 7.78 -20.09 -0.66
CA HIS A 41 6.77 -21.01 -1.17
C HIS A 41 7.39 -22.24 -1.84
N ILE A 42 6.85 -23.42 -1.50
CA ILE A 42 7.28 -24.74 -2.02
C ILE A 42 6.47 -25.13 -3.28
N VAL A 43 5.29 -24.52 -3.47
CA VAL A 43 4.37 -24.83 -4.58
C VAL A 43 4.39 -23.70 -5.59
N SER A 44 4.48 -24.05 -6.87
CA SER A 44 4.36 -23.12 -8.00
C SER A 44 2.97 -22.48 -8.01
N THR A 45 2.89 -21.17 -7.71
CA THR A 45 1.64 -20.40 -7.60
C THR A 45 1.67 -19.22 -8.57
N PRO A 46 0.60 -18.97 -9.36
CA PRO A 46 0.58 -17.85 -10.30
C PRO A 46 0.53 -16.51 -9.60
N SER A 47 1.23 -15.49 -10.15
CA SER A 47 1.34 -14.12 -9.61
C SER A 47 0.49 -13.11 -10.39
N LEU A 48 -0.72 -13.49 -10.82
CA LEU A 48 -1.58 -12.68 -11.69
C LEU A 48 -2.85 -12.17 -10.99
N GLY A 49 -2.89 -12.18 -9.65
CA GLY A 49 -4.06 -11.76 -8.87
C GLY A 49 -4.39 -10.28 -9.04
N GLY A 50 -3.38 -9.46 -9.29
CA GLY A 50 -3.53 -8.04 -9.57
C GLY A 50 -4.41 -7.72 -10.78
N ILE A 51 -4.47 -8.58 -11.78
CA ILE A 51 -5.38 -8.42 -12.93
C ILE A 51 -6.84 -8.40 -12.46
N GLY A 52 -7.21 -9.32 -11.57
CA GLY A 52 -8.57 -9.36 -11.01
C GLY A 52 -8.88 -8.15 -10.12
N ILE A 53 -7.90 -7.72 -9.30
CA ILE A 53 -8.04 -6.54 -8.45
C ILE A 53 -8.22 -5.28 -9.31
N PHE A 54 -7.39 -5.11 -10.34
CA PHE A 54 -7.48 -3.99 -11.27
C PHE A 54 -8.85 -3.95 -11.98
N ALA A 55 -9.27 -5.07 -12.57
CA ALA A 55 -10.53 -5.15 -13.28
C ALA A 55 -11.73 -4.81 -12.36
N GLY A 56 -11.76 -5.38 -11.15
CA GLY A 56 -12.81 -5.11 -10.18
C GLY A 56 -12.86 -3.66 -9.73
N THR A 57 -11.69 -3.10 -9.40
CA THR A 57 -11.58 -1.71 -8.95
C THR A 57 -11.98 -0.73 -10.05
N ILE A 58 -11.35 -0.82 -11.22
CA ILE A 58 -11.55 0.14 -12.32
C ILE A 58 -12.98 0.10 -12.84
N PHE A 59 -13.51 -1.10 -13.08
CA PHE A 59 -14.89 -1.25 -13.56
C PHE A 59 -15.87 -0.60 -12.57
N SER A 60 -15.71 -0.86 -11.28
CA SER A 60 -16.63 -0.34 -10.26
C SER A 60 -16.52 1.17 -10.09
N VAL A 61 -15.30 1.72 -10.15
CA VAL A 61 -15.08 3.18 -10.11
C VAL A 61 -15.76 3.85 -11.31
N ILE A 62 -15.56 3.35 -12.52
CA ILE A 62 -16.17 3.92 -13.73
C ILE A 62 -17.70 3.82 -13.67
N LEU A 63 -18.23 2.67 -13.25
CA LEU A 63 -19.67 2.40 -13.24
C LEU A 63 -20.42 3.26 -12.22
N TRP A 64 -19.84 3.46 -11.02
CA TRP A 64 -20.56 4.04 -9.90
C TRP A 64 -20.20 5.50 -9.59
N THR A 65 -19.16 6.07 -10.22
CA THR A 65 -18.84 7.48 -10.05
C THR A 65 -19.83 8.32 -10.89
N PRO A 66 -20.64 9.21 -10.27
CA PRO A 66 -21.53 10.06 -11.02
C PRO A 66 -20.75 11.00 -11.94
N PHE A 67 -21.30 11.31 -13.11
CA PHE A 67 -20.63 12.08 -14.16
C PHE A 67 -20.09 13.43 -13.64
N ASN A 68 -20.83 14.10 -12.78
CA ASN A 68 -20.43 15.41 -12.20
C ASN A 68 -19.18 15.36 -11.33
N PHE A 69 -18.79 14.17 -10.83
CA PHE A 69 -17.62 13.94 -9.99
C PHE A 69 -16.47 13.26 -10.75
N PHE A 70 -16.62 13.05 -12.06
CA PHE A 70 -15.62 12.31 -12.83
C PHE A 70 -14.35 13.12 -13.12
N GLY A 71 -14.40 14.44 -13.19
CA GLY A 71 -13.32 15.43 -13.30
C GLY A 71 -11.90 14.88 -13.39
N ASP A 72 -11.12 15.09 -12.33
CA ASP A 72 -9.71 14.66 -12.28
C ASP A 72 -9.53 13.13 -12.20
N LEU A 73 -10.60 12.38 -11.93
CA LEU A 73 -10.57 10.91 -11.87
C LEU A 73 -10.10 10.29 -13.19
N GLN A 74 -10.40 10.92 -14.34
CA GLN A 74 -9.88 10.47 -15.64
C GLN A 74 -8.35 10.35 -15.66
N TYR A 75 -7.63 11.29 -15.06
CA TYR A 75 -6.16 11.27 -15.00
C TYR A 75 -5.65 10.23 -14.02
N ILE A 76 -6.36 10.00 -12.91
CA ILE A 76 -6.08 8.90 -11.98
C ILE A 76 -6.20 7.55 -12.71
N LEU A 77 -7.26 7.36 -13.48
CA LEU A 77 -7.46 6.14 -14.28
C LEU A 77 -6.38 5.95 -15.33
N CYS A 78 -5.94 7.05 -16.01
CA CYS A 78 -4.81 6.97 -16.94
C CYS A 78 -3.52 6.51 -16.24
N ALA A 79 -3.21 7.03 -15.06
CA ALA A 79 -2.05 6.60 -14.29
C ALA A 79 -2.16 5.11 -13.90
N PHE A 80 -3.35 4.65 -13.49
CA PHE A 80 -3.59 3.24 -13.16
C PHE A 80 -3.43 2.31 -14.36
N ILE A 81 -3.80 2.72 -15.57
CA ILE A 81 -3.55 1.95 -16.80
C ILE A 81 -2.04 1.75 -17.01
N ILE A 82 -1.23 2.80 -16.82
CA ILE A 82 0.23 2.70 -16.95
C ILE A 82 0.80 1.73 -15.90
N ILE A 83 0.41 1.90 -14.64
CA ILE A 83 0.82 1.00 -13.54
C ILE A 83 0.42 -0.44 -13.83
N PHE A 84 -0.80 -0.67 -14.31
CA PHE A 84 -1.29 -1.99 -14.70
C PHE A 84 -0.45 -2.61 -15.82
N LEU A 85 -0.16 -1.87 -16.89
CA LEU A 85 0.63 -2.38 -18.02
C LEU A 85 2.05 -2.77 -17.60
N ILE A 86 2.68 -1.98 -16.73
CA ILE A 86 4.02 -2.25 -16.21
C ILE A 86 4.00 -3.47 -15.29
N GLY A 87 3.08 -3.50 -14.33
CA GLY A 87 2.96 -4.61 -13.40
C GLY A 87 2.61 -5.93 -14.11
N ALA A 88 1.64 -5.90 -15.03
CA ALA A 88 1.26 -7.09 -15.80
C ALA A 88 2.41 -7.59 -16.69
N LYS A 89 3.19 -6.68 -17.28
CA LYS A 89 4.38 -7.06 -18.04
C LYS A 89 5.43 -7.71 -17.14
N ASP A 90 5.65 -7.14 -15.96
CA ASP A 90 6.63 -7.67 -14.99
C ASP A 90 6.22 -9.04 -14.44
N ASP A 91 4.93 -9.25 -14.16
CA ASP A 91 4.38 -10.52 -13.69
C ASP A 91 4.46 -11.64 -14.75
N ILE A 92 4.39 -11.30 -16.05
CA ILE A 92 4.42 -12.28 -17.14
C ILE A 92 5.85 -12.51 -17.64
N ASP A 93 6.62 -11.45 -17.80
CA ASP A 93 7.98 -11.45 -18.34
C ASP A 93 8.78 -10.33 -17.64
N PRO A 94 9.62 -10.69 -16.64
CA PRO A 94 10.30 -9.74 -15.78
C PRO A 94 11.05 -8.64 -16.53
N ILE A 95 10.87 -7.41 -16.11
CA ILE A 95 11.51 -6.23 -16.67
C ILE A 95 12.63 -5.73 -15.77
N SER A 96 13.55 -4.95 -16.34
CA SER A 96 14.61 -4.35 -15.54
C SER A 96 14.05 -3.33 -14.55
N PRO A 97 14.63 -3.21 -13.33
CA PRO A 97 14.18 -2.25 -12.31
C PRO A 97 14.09 -0.81 -12.83
N MET A 98 14.99 -0.41 -13.74
CA MET A 98 14.97 0.93 -14.33
C MET A 98 13.73 1.16 -15.20
N LYS A 99 13.32 0.17 -16.01
CA LYS A 99 12.10 0.28 -16.84
C LYS A 99 10.85 0.39 -15.97
N LYS A 100 10.79 -0.40 -14.89
CA LYS A 100 9.71 -0.35 -13.91
C LYS A 100 9.63 1.04 -13.27
N PHE A 101 10.76 1.54 -12.75
CA PHE A 101 10.87 2.86 -12.15
C PHE A 101 10.44 4.00 -13.09
N ILE A 102 10.87 3.96 -14.37
CA ILE A 102 10.46 4.98 -15.36
C ILE A 102 8.93 4.98 -15.52
N GLY A 103 8.31 3.83 -15.58
CA GLY A 103 6.88 3.78 -15.71
C GLY A 103 6.12 4.25 -14.48
N GLU A 104 6.59 3.90 -13.28
CA GLU A 104 6.06 4.44 -12.02
C GLU A 104 6.22 5.97 -11.99
N LEU A 105 7.36 6.50 -12.45
CA LEU A 105 7.63 7.93 -12.53
C LEU A 105 6.67 8.64 -13.50
N VAL A 106 6.37 8.04 -14.67
CA VAL A 106 5.39 8.58 -15.62
C VAL A 106 4.00 8.62 -15.00
N ALA A 107 3.57 7.53 -14.34
CA ALA A 107 2.29 7.48 -13.65
C ALA A 107 2.20 8.53 -12.52
N ALA A 108 3.24 8.65 -11.68
CA ALA A 108 3.33 9.67 -10.64
C ALA A 108 3.31 11.10 -11.25
N GLY A 109 3.96 11.31 -12.39
CA GLY A 109 3.91 12.56 -13.13
C GLY A 109 2.49 12.93 -13.57
N ILE A 110 1.73 11.97 -14.09
CA ILE A 110 0.31 12.21 -14.47
C ILE A 110 -0.51 12.58 -13.22
N LEU A 111 -0.34 11.88 -12.11
CA LEU A 111 -1.05 12.19 -10.87
C LEU A 111 -0.74 13.59 -10.36
N VAL A 112 0.53 14.01 -10.41
CA VAL A 112 0.98 15.31 -9.88
C VAL A 112 0.64 16.46 -10.82
N PHE A 113 0.86 16.31 -12.13
CA PHE A 113 0.69 17.42 -13.08
C PHE A 113 -0.72 17.54 -13.68
N LYS A 114 -1.45 16.42 -13.80
CA LYS A 114 -2.78 16.40 -14.41
C LYS A 114 -3.91 16.26 -13.39
N ALA A 115 -3.79 15.34 -12.43
CA ALA A 115 -4.79 15.18 -11.38
C ALA A 115 -4.55 16.09 -10.16
N ASN A 116 -3.53 16.95 -10.19
CA ASN A 116 -3.17 17.89 -9.13
C ASN A 116 -3.04 17.24 -7.72
N ILE A 117 -2.62 15.97 -7.67
CA ILE A 117 -2.40 15.26 -6.41
C ILE A 117 -1.02 15.64 -5.89
N ARG A 118 -0.97 16.69 -5.06
CA ARG A 118 0.27 17.30 -4.61
C ARG A 118 0.20 17.66 -3.13
N LEU A 119 1.35 17.52 -2.45
CA LEU A 119 1.59 18.06 -1.11
C LEU A 119 2.02 19.51 -1.26
N THR A 120 1.27 20.46 -0.71
CA THR A 120 1.55 21.90 -0.79
C THR A 120 2.01 22.50 0.53
N SER A 121 1.83 21.76 1.63
CA SER A 121 2.18 22.17 2.99
C SER A 121 2.89 21.08 3.76
N LEU A 122 3.81 21.47 4.65
CA LEU A 122 4.42 20.58 5.65
C LEU A 122 3.76 20.69 7.04
N TYR A 123 2.66 21.45 7.15
CA TYR A 123 1.88 21.56 8.40
C TYR A 123 2.73 21.94 9.63
N GLY A 124 3.68 22.84 9.45
CA GLY A 124 4.56 23.32 10.52
C GLY A 124 5.70 22.37 10.91
N ILE A 125 5.95 21.30 10.17
CA ILE A 125 7.16 20.50 10.37
C ILE A 125 8.38 21.38 10.12
N LEU A 126 9.28 21.44 11.11
CA LEU A 126 10.44 22.34 11.12
C LEU A 126 10.09 23.84 10.90
N GLY A 127 8.87 24.26 11.25
CA GLY A 127 8.38 25.63 11.07
C GLY A 127 7.97 25.97 9.63
N ILE A 128 7.97 24.99 8.72
CA ILE A 128 7.59 25.18 7.31
C ILE A 128 6.11 24.83 7.15
N TYR A 129 5.33 25.78 6.68
CA TYR A 129 3.92 25.59 6.34
C TYR A 129 3.75 25.39 4.84
N GLU A 130 3.95 26.41 4.06
CA GLU A 130 3.84 26.35 2.59
C GLU A 130 5.19 26.02 1.97
N ILE A 131 5.16 25.22 0.90
CA ILE A 131 6.34 24.87 0.14
C ILE A 131 6.25 25.40 -1.30
N PRO A 132 7.37 25.84 -1.90
CA PRO A 132 7.36 26.36 -3.27
C PRO A 132 6.95 25.26 -4.27
N GLY A 133 6.33 25.66 -5.40
CA GLY A 133 5.74 24.74 -6.37
C GLY A 133 6.68 23.63 -6.86
N TRP A 134 7.96 23.94 -7.10
CA TRP A 134 8.95 22.92 -7.49
C TRP A 134 9.19 21.87 -6.39
N ALA A 135 9.25 22.31 -5.13
CA ALA A 135 9.42 21.40 -4.00
C ALA A 135 8.15 20.54 -3.77
N SER A 136 6.96 21.14 -3.92
CA SER A 136 5.68 20.45 -3.91
C SER A 136 5.65 19.30 -4.94
N ILE A 137 6.01 19.59 -6.20
CA ILE A 137 6.05 18.60 -7.27
C ILE A 137 7.03 17.48 -6.93
N THR A 138 8.27 17.82 -6.57
CA THR A 138 9.32 16.83 -6.27
C THR A 138 8.95 15.95 -5.06
N LEU A 139 8.46 16.57 -3.97
CA LEU A 139 8.03 15.85 -2.77
C LEU A 139 6.86 14.92 -3.06
N SER A 140 5.89 15.37 -3.85
CA SER A 140 4.71 14.56 -4.18
C SER A 140 5.06 13.35 -5.04
N ILE A 141 5.87 13.55 -6.09
CA ILE A 141 6.36 12.44 -6.92
C ILE A 141 7.15 11.46 -6.06
N PHE A 142 8.07 11.94 -5.22
CA PHE A 142 8.85 11.10 -4.31
C PHE A 142 7.94 10.30 -3.36
N THR A 143 6.95 10.96 -2.74
CA THR A 143 5.99 10.31 -1.83
C THR A 143 5.18 9.21 -2.53
N ILE A 144 4.68 9.48 -3.74
CA ILE A 144 3.95 8.48 -4.54
C ILE A 144 4.84 7.27 -4.82
N LEU A 145 6.06 7.49 -5.31
CA LEU A 145 7.01 6.42 -5.63
C LEU A 145 7.39 5.60 -4.38
N VAL A 146 7.63 6.25 -3.24
CA VAL A 146 7.93 5.57 -1.97
C VAL A 146 6.76 4.69 -1.54
N ILE A 147 5.52 5.19 -1.60
CA ILE A 147 4.35 4.40 -1.18
C ILE A 147 4.13 3.22 -2.14
N ILE A 148 4.22 3.43 -3.47
CA ILE A 148 4.08 2.36 -4.47
C ILE A 148 5.10 1.25 -4.19
N ASN A 149 6.38 1.61 -4.06
CA ASN A 149 7.44 0.64 -3.82
C ASN A 149 7.33 -0.02 -2.43
N SER A 150 6.85 0.69 -1.42
CA SER A 150 6.62 0.12 -0.08
C SER A 150 5.56 -0.98 -0.11
N PHE A 151 4.47 -0.80 -0.87
CA PHE A 151 3.47 -1.85 -1.06
C PHE A 151 3.99 -3.06 -1.83
N ASN A 152 4.84 -2.83 -2.82
CA ASN A 152 5.51 -3.92 -3.53
C ASN A 152 6.44 -4.72 -2.61
N LEU A 153 7.17 -4.04 -1.72
CA LEU A 153 8.10 -4.67 -0.78
C LEU A 153 7.40 -5.46 0.34
N ILE A 154 6.20 -5.07 0.80
CA ILE A 154 5.47 -5.81 1.83
C ILE A 154 4.65 -6.98 1.26
N ASP A 155 4.52 -7.13 -0.07
CA ASP A 155 3.80 -8.24 -0.71
C ASP A 155 4.61 -9.56 -0.69
N GLY A 156 5.30 -9.85 0.41
CA GLY A 156 6.17 -11.01 0.57
C GLY A 156 5.54 -12.23 1.24
N ILE A 157 4.37 -12.10 1.86
CA ILE A 157 3.65 -13.19 2.54
C ILE A 157 2.13 -13.13 2.28
N ASN A 158 1.49 -14.30 2.36
CA ASN A 158 0.08 -14.47 2.06
C ASN A 158 -0.82 -13.52 2.85
N GLY A 159 -1.63 -12.77 2.13
CA GLY A 159 -2.66 -11.90 2.68
C GLY A 159 -2.18 -10.56 3.22
N LEU A 160 -0.87 -10.31 3.35
CA LEU A 160 -0.36 -9.11 4.04
C LEU A 160 -0.71 -7.83 3.29
N SER A 161 -0.21 -7.69 2.06
CA SER A 161 -0.40 -6.48 1.25
C SER A 161 -1.89 -6.18 1.04
N ALA A 162 -2.69 -7.21 0.69
CA ALA A 162 -4.12 -7.05 0.49
C ALA A 162 -4.87 -6.65 1.78
N SER A 163 -4.52 -7.23 2.94
CA SER A 163 -5.16 -6.88 4.22
C SER A 163 -4.84 -5.47 4.65
N ILE A 164 -3.56 -5.08 4.59
CA ILE A 164 -3.12 -3.73 4.95
C ILE A 164 -3.70 -2.69 3.99
N GLY A 165 -3.66 -2.94 2.69
CA GLY A 165 -4.25 -2.04 1.70
C GLY A 165 -5.76 -1.89 1.85
N SER A 166 -6.49 -2.98 2.15
CA SER A 166 -7.92 -2.92 2.46
C SER A 166 -8.20 -2.09 3.70
N LEU A 167 -7.41 -2.27 4.78
CA LEU A 167 -7.56 -1.50 6.02
C LEU A 167 -7.34 0.00 5.77
N ILE A 168 -6.27 0.36 5.04
CA ILE A 168 -5.97 1.75 4.69
C ILE A 168 -7.09 2.34 3.82
N ALA A 169 -7.50 1.62 2.78
CA ALA A 169 -8.56 2.07 1.87
C ALA A 169 -9.89 2.27 2.61
N ILE A 170 -10.29 1.37 3.51
CA ILE A 170 -11.50 1.54 4.33
C ILE A 170 -11.36 2.74 5.27
N THR A 171 -10.23 2.85 5.97
CA THR A 171 -10.00 3.93 6.96
C THR A 171 -10.09 5.31 6.30
N LEU A 172 -9.35 5.51 5.20
CA LEU A 172 -9.36 6.78 4.47
C LEU A 172 -10.68 6.97 3.70
N GLY A 173 -11.25 5.89 3.14
CA GLY A 173 -12.54 5.92 2.45
C GLY A 173 -13.68 6.38 3.34
N VAL A 174 -13.73 5.95 4.60
CA VAL A 174 -14.68 6.43 5.61
C VAL A 174 -14.49 7.93 5.85
N TRP A 175 -13.26 8.39 5.98
CA TRP A 175 -12.99 9.82 6.17
C TRP A 175 -13.42 10.65 4.95
N PHE A 176 -13.12 10.21 3.71
CA PHE A 176 -13.57 10.89 2.50
C PHE A 176 -15.10 10.93 2.38
N LEU A 177 -15.77 9.88 2.83
CA LEU A 177 -17.24 9.87 2.93
C LEU A 177 -17.77 10.92 3.92
N MET A 178 -17.11 11.09 5.07
CA MET A 178 -17.48 12.06 6.10
C MET A 178 -17.33 13.52 5.64
N ILE A 179 -16.42 13.80 4.71
CA ILE A 179 -16.19 15.13 4.13
C ILE A 179 -16.84 15.29 2.75
N ASP A 180 -17.75 14.39 2.38
CA ASP A 180 -18.54 14.40 1.14
C ASP A 180 -17.74 14.36 -0.18
N ARG A 181 -16.52 13.77 -0.12
CA ARG A 181 -15.69 13.51 -1.31
C ARG A 181 -16.02 12.12 -1.88
N ILE A 182 -17.20 12.04 -2.50
CA ILE A 182 -17.84 10.77 -2.91
C ILE A 182 -16.99 10.01 -3.93
N GLU A 183 -16.37 10.70 -4.90
CA GLU A 183 -15.54 10.10 -5.95
C GLU A 183 -14.32 9.38 -5.39
N ILE A 184 -13.68 9.95 -4.37
CA ILE A 184 -12.51 9.36 -3.72
C ILE A 184 -12.94 8.23 -2.78
N ALA A 185 -14.07 8.40 -2.09
CA ALA A 185 -14.66 7.32 -1.30
C ALA A 185 -15.03 6.11 -2.17
N ILE A 186 -15.59 6.31 -3.37
CA ILE A 186 -15.87 5.23 -4.33
C ILE A 186 -14.58 4.50 -4.72
N LEU A 187 -13.49 5.23 -5.05
CA LEU A 187 -12.19 4.64 -5.36
C LEU A 187 -11.68 3.78 -4.20
N ALA A 188 -11.73 4.31 -2.97
CA ALA A 188 -11.26 3.62 -1.79
C ALA A 188 -12.06 2.34 -1.50
N PHE A 189 -13.40 2.42 -1.51
CA PHE A 189 -14.26 1.27 -1.23
C PHE A 189 -14.28 0.24 -2.36
N ALA A 190 -14.16 0.64 -3.63
CA ALA A 190 -13.99 -0.28 -4.75
C ALA A 190 -12.66 -1.07 -4.61
N THR A 191 -11.57 -0.38 -4.24
CA THR A 191 -10.28 -1.03 -3.96
C THR A 191 -10.39 -1.99 -2.79
N ALA A 192 -11.04 -1.60 -1.69
CA ALA A 192 -11.26 -2.49 -0.55
C ALA A 192 -12.10 -3.72 -0.94
N GLY A 193 -13.15 -3.55 -1.72
CA GLY A 193 -13.99 -4.65 -2.20
C GLY A 193 -13.21 -5.67 -3.04
N SER A 194 -12.42 -5.20 -4.01
CA SER A 194 -11.61 -6.07 -4.86
C SER A 194 -10.49 -6.78 -4.08
N THR A 195 -9.80 -6.09 -3.18
CA THR A 195 -8.72 -6.69 -2.38
C THR A 195 -9.25 -7.70 -1.36
N ILE A 196 -10.40 -7.44 -0.73
CA ILE A 196 -11.05 -8.40 0.17
C ILE A 196 -11.51 -9.65 -0.58
N ALA A 197 -12.07 -9.50 -1.79
CA ALA A 197 -12.40 -10.65 -2.64
C ALA A 197 -11.16 -11.48 -3.02
N PHE A 198 -10.06 -10.82 -3.35
CA PHE A 198 -8.78 -11.46 -3.64
C PHE A 198 -8.25 -12.25 -2.44
N LEU A 199 -8.37 -11.76 -1.20
CA LEU A 199 -7.93 -12.44 0.01
C LEU A 199 -8.48 -13.87 0.13
N LYS A 200 -9.70 -14.13 -0.34
CA LYS A 200 -10.29 -15.49 -0.38
C LYS A 200 -9.39 -16.50 -1.07
N TYR A 201 -8.60 -16.08 -2.05
CA TYR A 201 -7.74 -16.94 -2.85
C TYR A 201 -6.27 -16.84 -2.47
N ASN A 202 -5.88 -15.80 -1.73
CA ASN A 202 -4.50 -15.53 -1.32
C ASN A 202 -4.18 -15.99 0.12
N ILE A 203 -5.22 -16.21 0.97
CA ILE A 203 -5.05 -16.81 2.30
C ILE A 203 -4.47 -18.22 2.17
N THR A 204 -3.61 -18.61 3.12
CA THR A 204 -2.89 -19.89 3.12
C THR A 204 -3.84 -21.10 3.18
N PRO A 205 -3.71 -22.10 2.28
CA PRO A 205 -2.72 -22.17 1.19
C PRO A 205 -3.11 -21.29 0.00
N ALA A 206 -2.22 -20.35 -0.38
CA ALA A 206 -2.49 -19.41 -1.45
C ALA A 206 -2.65 -20.14 -2.80
N LYS A 207 -3.71 -19.79 -3.52
CA LYS A 207 -4.00 -20.30 -4.88
C LYS A 207 -3.49 -19.35 -5.97
N ILE A 208 -3.24 -18.09 -5.60
CA ILE A 208 -2.74 -17.02 -6.47
C ILE A 208 -2.06 -15.95 -5.61
N PHE A 209 -0.95 -15.39 -6.11
CA PHE A 209 -0.30 -14.22 -5.52
C PHE A 209 -0.79 -12.94 -6.17
N MET A 210 -0.61 -11.81 -5.47
CA MET A 210 -1.02 -10.49 -5.94
C MET A 210 -0.23 -10.07 -7.17
N GLY A 211 1.08 -10.28 -7.12
CA GLY A 211 2.02 -9.85 -8.15
C GLY A 211 2.24 -8.34 -8.17
N ASP A 212 3.12 -7.92 -9.06
CA ASP A 212 3.47 -6.51 -9.23
C ASP A 212 2.28 -5.68 -9.75
N THR A 213 1.45 -6.27 -10.61
CA THR A 213 0.20 -5.65 -11.07
C THR A 213 -0.67 -5.19 -9.92
N GLY A 214 -0.84 -6.02 -8.89
CA GLY A 214 -1.72 -5.71 -7.77
C GLY A 214 -1.06 -4.83 -6.72
N SER A 215 0.18 -5.11 -6.35
CA SER A 215 0.90 -4.35 -5.31
C SER A 215 1.20 -2.91 -5.73
N LEU A 216 1.59 -2.68 -7.00
CA LEU A 216 1.81 -1.34 -7.53
C LEU A 216 0.50 -0.54 -7.64
N LEU A 217 -0.60 -1.18 -8.09
CA LEU A 217 -1.92 -0.53 -8.11
C LEU A 217 -2.34 -0.14 -6.70
N LEU A 218 -2.23 -1.05 -5.72
CA LEU A 218 -2.62 -0.81 -4.34
C LEU A 218 -1.81 0.31 -3.70
N GLY A 219 -0.50 0.31 -3.94
CA GLY A 219 0.39 1.40 -3.53
C GLY A 219 0.00 2.74 -4.18
N SER A 220 -0.36 2.73 -5.47
CA SER A 220 -0.82 3.94 -6.17
C SER A 220 -2.11 4.47 -5.57
N VAL A 221 -3.11 3.62 -5.31
CA VAL A 221 -4.36 4.03 -4.66
C VAL A 221 -4.07 4.59 -3.26
N CYS A 222 -3.29 3.90 -2.44
CA CYS A 222 -2.97 4.35 -1.08
C CYS A 222 -2.19 5.68 -1.08
N SER A 223 -1.32 5.92 -2.08
CA SER A 223 -0.61 7.20 -2.21
C SER A 223 -1.56 8.36 -2.54
N ILE A 224 -2.50 8.14 -3.45
CA ILE A 224 -3.54 9.12 -3.80
C ILE A 224 -4.39 9.45 -2.58
N LEU A 225 -4.89 8.42 -1.89
CA LEU A 225 -5.72 8.59 -0.70
C LEU A 225 -4.97 9.36 0.40
N ALA A 226 -3.69 9.03 0.64
CA ALA A 226 -2.88 9.68 1.66
C ALA A 226 -2.60 11.15 1.34
N ILE A 227 -2.20 11.47 0.09
CA ILE A 227 -1.92 12.84 -0.31
C ILE A 227 -3.18 13.69 -0.28
N LEU A 228 -4.29 13.21 -0.84
CA LEU A 228 -5.57 13.92 -0.80
C LEU A 228 -6.10 14.08 0.63
N PHE A 229 -5.90 13.08 1.50
CA PHE A 229 -6.21 13.21 2.92
C PHE A 229 -5.46 14.39 3.54
N ILE A 230 -4.15 14.51 3.29
CA ILE A 230 -3.34 15.62 3.82
C ILE A 230 -3.82 16.96 3.23
N GLU A 231 -3.95 17.06 1.92
CA GLU A 231 -4.25 18.34 1.24
C GLU A 231 -5.63 18.89 1.55
N LEU A 232 -6.64 18.03 1.64
CA LEU A 232 -8.00 18.47 1.92
C LEU A 232 -8.18 19.07 3.31
N HIS A 233 -7.28 18.78 4.27
CA HIS A 233 -7.30 19.43 5.58
C HIS A 233 -7.05 20.93 5.51
N ASN A 234 -6.33 21.42 4.49
CA ASN A 234 -6.18 22.86 4.24
C ASN A 234 -7.51 23.51 3.81
N ILE A 235 -8.44 22.73 3.27
CA ILE A 235 -9.72 23.22 2.72
C ILE A 235 -10.84 23.10 3.73
N ILE A 236 -10.89 21.99 4.49
CA ILE A 236 -11.98 21.72 5.44
C ILE A 236 -11.92 22.55 6.72
N GLY A 237 -10.78 23.24 6.99
CA GLY A 237 -10.61 24.16 8.10
C GLY A 237 -11.00 23.58 9.46
N ASP A 238 -11.96 24.22 10.17
CA ASP A 238 -12.44 23.83 11.50
C ASP A 238 -13.55 22.76 11.48
N SER A 239 -13.63 21.97 10.43
CA SER A 239 -14.56 20.83 10.37
C SER A 239 -14.33 19.87 11.54
N PRO A 240 -15.38 19.24 12.11
CA PRO A 240 -15.23 18.22 13.14
C PRO A 240 -14.45 16.98 12.68
N TYR A 241 -14.23 16.84 11.37
CA TYR A 241 -13.46 15.76 10.75
C TYR A 241 -12.02 16.17 10.43
N ALA A 242 -11.61 17.40 10.77
CA ALA A 242 -10.25 17.89 10.55
C ALA A 242 -9.29 17.36 11.64
N PHE A 243 -8.12 16.92 11.20
CA PHE A 243 -7.02 16.52 12.08
C PHE A 243 -5.94 17.61 12.09
N LYS A 244 -5.50 18.03 13.27
CA LYS A 244 -4.44 19.05 13.40
C LYS A 244 -3.08 18.57 12.89
N ALA A 245 -2.83 17.26 12.95
CA ALA A 245 -1.58 16.63 12.54
C ALA A 245 -1.78 15.72 11.33
N ALA A 246 -2.51 16.19 10.29
CA ALA A 246 -2.88 15.40 9.13
C ALA A 246 -1.72 14.60 8.47
N PRO A 247 -0.50 15.16 8.26
CA PRO A 247 0.61 14.38 7.71
C PRO A 247 1.03 13.20 8.59
N SER A 248 1.09 13.40 9.91
CA SER A 248 1.47 12.34 10.84
C SER A 248 0.37 11.30 11.01
N VAL A 249 -0.91 11.71 10.92
CA VAL A 249 -2.05 10.79 10.88
C VAL A 249 -1.98 9.92 9.62
N ALA A 250 -1.76 10.51 8.44
CA ALA A 250 -1.60 9.76 7.19
C ALA A 250 -0.42 8.79 7.27
N PHE A 251 0.74 9.24 7.79
CA PHE A 251 1.90 8.37 7.99
C PHE A 251 1.59 7.21 8.94
N GLY A 252 0.87 7.46 10.04
CA GLY A 252 0.48 6.43 11.00
C GLY A 252 -0.54 5.43 10.45
N ILE A 253 -1.43 5.84 9.54
CA ILE A 253 -2.33 4.93 8.82
C ILE A 253 -1.52 4.02 7.89
N LEU A 254 -0.47 4.53 7.23
CA LEU A 254 0.43 3.80 6.34
C LEU A 254 1.71 3.32 7.06
N ILE A 255 1.71 3.23 8.38
CA ILE A 255 2.94 3.00 9.17
C ILE A 255 3.67 1.73 8.74
N LEU A 256 2.94 0.63 8.51
CA LEU A 256 3.57 -0.64 8.23
C LEU A 256 4.40 -0.62 6.93
N PRO A 257 3.85 -0.30 5.75
CA PRO A 257 4.64 -0.23 4.53
C PRO A 257 5.75 0.82 4.61
N LEU A 258 5.46 2.01 5.14
CA LEU A 258 6.43 3.11 5.17
C LEU A 258 7.57 2.88 6.15
N PHE A 259 7.25 2.48 7.38
CA PHE A 259 8.28 2.26 8.40
C PHE A 259 9.16 1.06 8.07
N ASP A 260 8.59 -0.05 7.56
CA ASP A 260 9.40 -1.22 7.19
C ASP A 260 10.39 -0.86 6.07
N THR A 261 9.94 -0.14 5.05
CA THR A 261 10.81 0.34 3.97
C THR A 261 11.89 1.28 4.49
N LEU A 262 11.53 2.28 5.32
CA LEU A 262 12.47 3.23 5.91
C LEU A 262 13.53 2.51 6.76
N ARG A 263 13.10 1.60 7.62
CA ARG A 263 13.98 0.81 8.49
C ARG A 263 15.00 0.00 7.68
N VAL A 264 14.54 -0.71 6.65
CA VAL A 264 15.42 -1.53 5.81
C VAL A 264 16.41 -0.64 5.05
N PHE A 265 15.95 0.49 4.52
CA PHE A 265 16.81 1.48 3.84
C PHE A 265 17.91 1.99 4.76
N ILE A 266 17.54 2.46 5.96
CA ILE A 266 18.48 2.95 6.97
C ILE A 266 19.48 1.86 7.33
N THR A 267 19.03 0.64 7.60
CA THR A 267 19.90 -0.48 7.98
C THR A 267 20.92 -0.79 6.88
N ARG A 268 20.50 -0.80 5.60
CA ARG A 268 21.41 -1.04 4.45
C ARG A 268 22.48 0.04 4.33
N VAL A 269 22.10 1.31 4.46
CA VAL A 269 23.03 2.44 4.43
C VAL A 269 24.06 2.31 5.53
N PHE A 270 23.67 2.01 6.78
CA PHE A 270 24.59 1.81 7.90
C PHE A 270 25.51 0.58 7.69
N GLN A 271 25.08 -0.41 6.91
CA GLN A 271 25.92 -1.56 6.54
C GLN A 271 26.82 -1.30 5.32
N GLY A 272 26.83 -0.09 4.77
CA GLY A 272 27.58 0.24 3.55
C GLY A 272 27.05 -0.44 2.29
N ARG A 273 25.82 -0.91 2.29
CA ARG A 273 25.16 -1.58 1.15
C ARG A 273 24.27 -0.61 0.38
N SER A 274 24.04 -0.93 -0.90
CA SER A 274 23.05 -0.18 -1.68
C SER A 274 21.68 -0.27 -1.02
N PRO A 275 20.96 0.85 -0.86
CA PRO A 275 19.58 0.85 -0.36
C PRO A 275 18.63 -0.07 -1.13
N PHE A 276 18.90 -0.29 -2.42
CA PHE A 276 18.11 -1.12 -3.33
C PHE A 276 18.57 -2.59 -3.39
N HIS A 277 19.53 -2.99 -2.53
CA HIS A 277 19.99 -4.38 -2.52
C HIS A 277 18.87 -5.31 -2.02
N PRO A 278 18.48 -6.35 -2.78
CA PRO A 278 17.45 -7.28 -2.33
C PRO A 278 17.97 -8.13 -1.16
N ASP A 279 17.21 -8.17 -0.06
CA ASP A 279 17.49 -9.00 1.12
C ASP A 279 16.19 -9.44 1.83
N ARG A 280 16.31 -10.29 2.86
CA ARG A 280 15.21 -10.80 3.66
C ARG A 280 15.11 -10.09 5.03
N GLN A 281 15.31 -8.77 5.08
CA GLN A 281 15.31 -8.01 6.32
C GLN A 281 13.95 -7.35 6.64
N HIS A 282 12.94 -7.46 5.78
CA HIS A 282 11.61 -6.91 6.02
C HIS A 282 10.93 -7.56 7.24
N ILE A 283 10.07 -6.79 7.94
CA ILE A 283 9.42 -7.20 9.21
C ILE A 283 8.69 -8.54 9.05
N HIS A 284 7.99 -8.75 7.94
CA HIS A 284 7.27 -9.99 7.68
C HIS A 284 8.21 -11.20 7.57
N HIS A 285 9.40 -11.06 7.00
CA HIS A 285 10.41 -12.12 6.97
C HIS A 285 10.94 -12.44 8.38
N LEU A 286 11.20 -11.41 9.19
CA LEU A 286 11.65 -11.60 10.58
C LEU A 286 10.61 -12.35 11.42
N LEU A 287 9.32 -12.10 11.20
CA LEU A 287 8.23 -12.82 11.87
C LEU A 287 8.19 -14.31 11.45
N ILE A 288 8.34 -14.60 10.16
CA ILE A 288 8.42 -15.99 9.66
C ILE A 288 9.66 -16.68 10.21
N ASP A 289 10.83 -16.02 10.19
CA ASP A 289 12.08 -16.55 10.73
C ASP A 289 11.98 -16.77 12.26
N SER A 290 11.12 -15.99 12.95
CA SER A 290 10.76 -16.20 14.35
C SER A 290 9.83 -17.39 14.58
N GLY A 291 9.40 -18.09 13.52
CA GLY A 291 8.60 -19.32 13.57
C GLY A 291 7.09 -19.10 13.51
N LEU A 292 6.62 -17.91 13.14
CA LEU A 292 5.21 -17.69 12.86
C LEU A 292 4.85 -18.20 11.46
N THR A 293 3.61 -18.66 11.30
CA THR A 293 3.05 -18.94 9.97
C THR A 293 2.72 -17.63 9.24
N HIS A 294 2.58 -17.66 7.90
CA HIS A 294 2.20 -16.50 7.11
C HIS A 294 0.95 -15.80 7.67
N MET A 295 -0.09 -16.57 8.03
CA MET A 295 -1.34 -16.01 8.55
C MET A 295 -1.20 -15.39 9.93
N GLN A 296 -0.40 -15.99 10.82
CA GLN A 296 -0.12 -15.41 12.13
C GLN A 296 0.65 -14.10 12.01
N ALA A 297 1.65 -14.05 11.13
CA ALA A 297 2.41 -12.82 10.85
C ALA A 297 1.51 -11.73 10.26
N THR A 298 0.69 -12.06 9.25
CA THR A 298 -0.27 -11.13 8.65
C THR A 298 -1.26 -10.59 9.69
N PHE A 299 -1.86 -11.46 10.51
CA PHE A 299 -2.81 -11.04 11.55
C PHE A 299 -2.14 -10.13 12.59
N MET A 300 -0.94 -10.49 13.06
CA MET A 300 -0.19 -9.66 14.01
C MET A 300 0.11 -8.28 13.45
N LEU A 301 0.57 -8.20 12.19
CA LEU A 301 0.87 -6.92 11.53
C LEU A 301 -0.39 -6.09 11.29
N LEU A 302 -1.52 -6.72 10.97
CA LEU A 302 -2.80 -6.04 10.85
C LEU A 302 -3.24 -5.42 12.19
N VAL A 303 -3.13 -6.16 13.28
CA VAL A 303 -3.44 -5.66 14.64
C VAL A 303 -2.52 -4.49 15.02
N VAL A 304 -1.23 -4.61 14.73
CA VAL A 304 -0.27 -3.51 14.95
C VAL A 304 -0.64 -2.27 14.13
N ASN A 305 -1.02 -2.43 12.87
CA ASN A 305 -1.44 -1.28 12.07
C ASN A 305 -2.74 -0.63 12.61
N CYS A 306 -3.73 -1.43 13.03
CA CYS A 306 -4.94 -0.92 13.71
C CYS A 306 -4.60 -0.13 14.98
N PHE A 307 -3.64 -0.61 15.78
CA PHE A 307 -3.16 0.08 16.97
C PHE A 307 -2.55 1.45 16.62
N PHE A 308 -1.75 1.54 15.58
CA PHE A 308 -1.19 2.83 15.13
C PHE A 308 -2.28 3.77 14.62
N ILE A 309 -3.27 3.28 13.86
CA ILE A 309 -4.43 4.07 13.43
C ILE A 309 -5.14 4.66 14.65
N PHE A 310 -5.39 3.84 15.68
CA PHE A 310 -6.02 4.29 16.92
C PHE A 310 -5.19 5.38 17.63
N ILE A 311 -3.87 5.17 17.77
CA ILE A 311 -2.96 6.14 18.40
C ILE A 311 -2.99 7.48 17.66
N VAL A 312 -2.80 7.49 16.34
CA VAL A 312 -2.69 8.75 15.59
C VAL A 312 -3.99 9.54 15.60
N VAL A 313 -5.14 8.86 15.55
CA VAL A 313 -6.45 9.50 15.66
C VAL A 313 -6.66 10.11 17.07
N LYS A 314 -6.25 9.42 18.12
CA LYS A 314 -6.42 9.90 19.51
C LYS A 314 -5.43 11.00 19.89
N LEU A 315 -4.21 10.91 19.43
CA LEU A 315 -3.11 11.83 19.84
C LEU A 315 -2.84 12.94 18.83
N GLN A 316 -3.64 13.12 17.78
CA GLN A 316 -3.42 14.11 16.72
C GLN A 316 -3.29 15.57 17.24
N ASN A 317 -3.76 15.86 18.46
CA ASN A 317 -3.69 17.20 19.07
C ASN A 317 -2.30 17.59 19.59
N ILE A 318 -1.34 16.65 19.72
CA ILE A 318 0.03 16.96 20.20
C ILE A 318 0.90 17.66 19.14
N GLY A 319 0.37 17.83 17.92
CA GLY A 319 1.04 18.48 16.80
C GLY A 319 1.77 17.49 15.89
N THR A 320 2.01 17.93 14.64
CA THR A 320 2.52 17.07 13.57
C THR A 320 3.88 16.44 13.90
N LEU A 321 4.88 17.26 14.27
CA LEU A 321 6.22 16.75 14.53
C LEU A 321 6.27 15.82 15.75
N ASN A 322 5.61 16.21 16.86
CA ASN A 322 5.60 15.40 18.07
C ASN A 322 4.93 14.04 17.85
N LEU A 323 3.81 14.02 17.12
CA LEU A 323 3.11 12.78 16.78
C LEU A 323 3.98 11.90 15.88
N LEU A 324 4.65 12.47 14.89
CA LEU A 324 5.55 11.73 13.99
C LEU A 324 6.70 11.07 14.77
N ILE A 325 7.37 11.83 15.67
CA ILE A 325 8.44 11.30 16.51
C ILE A 325 7.93 10.18 17.42
N LEU A 326 6.75 10.35 18.01
CA LEU A 326 6.15 9.35 18.89
C LEU A 326 5.90 8.03 18.16
N ILE A 327 5.23 8.06 16.98
CA ILE A 327 4.90 6.83 16.23
C ILE A 327 6.14 6.16 15.66
N LEU A 328 7.13 6.92 15.18
CA LEU A 328 8.41 6.37 14.74
C LEU A 328 9.18 5.73 15.91
N GLY A 329 9.16 6.35 17.09
CA GLY A 329 9.77 5.80 18.31
C GLY A 329 9.13 4.47 18.72
N ILE A 330 7.79 4.41 18.76
CA ILE A 330 7.06 3.16 19.07
C ILE A 330 7.38 2.08 18.03
N ALA A 331 7.34 2.41 16.73
CA ALA A 331 7.65 1.47 15.66
C ALA A 331 9.10 0.96 15.74
N ALA A 332 10.06 1.82 16.06
CA ALA A 332 11.45 1.45 16.26
C ALA A 332 11.64 0.50 17.45
N ILE A 333 10.99 0.75 18.58
CA ILE A 333 11.01 -0.14 19.75
C ILE A 333 10.44 -1.51 19.39
N LEU A 334 9.25 -1.56 18.78
CA LEU A 334 8.61 -2.83 18.37
C LEU A 334 9.49 -3.62 17.40
N SER A 335 10.08 -2.94 16.43
CA SER A 335 11.01 -3.54 15.45
C SER A 335 12.27 -4.09 16.11
N THR A 336 12.86 -3.37 17.08
CA THR A 336 14.06 -3.81 17.82
C THR A 336 13.77 -5.05 18.66
N ILE A 337 12.62 -5.10 19.33
CA ILE A 337 12.19 -6.28 20.08
C ILE A 337 12.06 -7.49 19.14
N LEU A 338 11.45 -7.30 17.97
CA LEU A 338 11.31 -8.38 16.99
C LEU A 338 12.67 -8.88 16.47
N LEU A 339 13.61 -7.96 16.16
CA LEU A 339 14.97 -8.32 15.75
C LEU A 339 15.68 -9.14 16.81
N PHE A 340 15.55 -8.78 18.08
CA PHE A 340 16.14 -9.51 19.20
C PHE A 340 15.57 -10.94 19.31
N ILE A 341 14.25 -11.09 19.19
CA ILE A 341 13.58 -12.40 19.23
C ILE A 341 14.04 -13.28 18.05
N ALA A 342 14.06 -12.74 16.82
CA ALA A 342 14.48 -13.45 15.63
C ALA A 342 15.95 -13.91 15.70
N SER A 343 16.84 -13.03 16.17
CA SER A 343 18.27 -13.32 16.35
C SER A 343 18.51 -14.44 17.36
N ASN A 344 17.83 -14.43 18.51
CA ASN A 344 17.97 -15.47 19.52
C ASN A 344 17.50 -16.84 18.99
N LYS A 345 16.36 -16.89 18.29
CA LYS A 345 15.89 -18.16 17.68
C LYS A 345 16.86 -18.74 16.65
N LYS A 346 17.51 -17.88 15.86
CA LYS A 346 18.52 -18.32 14.88
C LYS A 346 19.71 -18.98 15.57
N LYS A 347 20.26 -18.35 16.64
CA LYS A 347 21.34 -18.92 17.45
C LYS A 347 20.98 -20.28 18.05
N TYR A 348 19.74 -20.43 18.57
CA TYR A 348 19.28 -21.71 19.12
C TYR A 348 19.18 -22.83 18.08
N LYS A 349 18.85 -22.52 16.83
CA LYS A 349 18.82 -23.51 15.76
C LYS A 349 20.24 -23.95 15.35
N GLU A 350 21.18 -23.00 15.24
CA GLU A 350 22.59 -23.27 14.90
C GLU A 350 23.33 -24.11 15.97
N VAL A 351 22.94 -24.01 17.24
CA VAL A 351 23.54 -24.82 18.34
C VAL A 351 22.98 -26.27 18.38
N ARG A 352 21.84 -26.52 17.73
CA ARG A 352 21.18 -27.85 17.72
C ARG A 352 21.36 -28.62 16.39
N SER A 353 21.89 -27.97 15.35
CA SER A 353 22.29 -28.61 14.08
C SER A 353 23.75 -29.06 14.14
#